data_f3b8e08cd38aad03a393434d01c53e28
#
_entry.id   f3b8e08cd38aad03a393434d01c53e28
#
_cell.length_a   1.000
_cell.length_b   1.000
_cell.length_c   1.000
_cell.angle_alpha   90.00
_cell.angle_beta   90.00
_cell.angle_gamma   90.00
#
_symmetry.space_group_name_H-M   'P 1'
#
loop_
_entity.id
_entity.type
_entity.pdbx_description
1 polymer ?
#
loop_
_entity_poly.entity_id
_entity_poly.type
_entity_poly.pdbx_seq_one_letter_code
_entity_poly.pdbx_strand_id
1 'polypeptide(L)'
;MSQTTDEKADDTENGDNERLEFSDAVYIDAHPDDLWDNLSDPETLTRCVPGADSIERLSERRYSVAITRGVSRLTISLSGEAEFVEMDPPDHVVTSATAFDSTTGSEFEVLAAMEIQDGDRHASKLAYTAEVTYTGGAASLSPSVLRPIVERDIDTYFGNLTEAIEGDD
;
A
#
# COMPACT_ATOMS: atom_id res chain seq x y z
N MET A 1 -11.37 0.01 33.79
CA MET A 1 -10.99 0.21 33.47
C MET A 1 -10.81 0.50 32.98
N SER A 2 -10.62 0.39 32.78
CA SER A 2 -10.19 0.68 32.38
C SER A 2 -10.03 0.76 31.74
N GLN A 3 -9.85 0.50 31.31
CA GLN A 3 -9.39 0.61 30.80
C GLN A 3 -9.22 0.99 30.24
N THR A 4 -9.40 0.84 30.14
CA THR A 4 -8.95 1.18 29.50
C THR A 4 -8.50 1.68 29.27
N THR A 5 -8.41 1.69 29.29
CA THR A 5 -7.68 2.17 29.06
C THR A 5 -6.89 1.94 28.87
N ASP A 6 -6.69 1.44 28.90
CA ASP A 6 -5.69 1.09 28.84
C ASP A 6 -5.21 0.84 27.57
N GLU A 7 -5.50 0.36 26.78
CA GLU A 7 -5.05 0.23 25.65
C GLU A 7 -4.79 1.35 24.99
N LYS A 8 -5.31 2.26 25.13
CA LYS A 8 -5.05 3.46 24.63
C LYS A 8 -3.79 3.94 25.01
N ALA A 9 -3.41 3.63 26.10
CA ALA A 9 -2.15 4.04 26.58
C ALA A 9 -1.05 3.50 25.73
N ASP A 10 -1.29 2.41 25.07
CA ASP A 10 -0.31 1.88 24.22
C ASP A 10 0.09 2.82 23.16
N ASP A 11 -0.87 3.48 22.58
CA ASP A 11 -0.56 4.39 21.54
C ASP A 11 0.30 5.50 22.00
N THR A 12 0.06 5.95 23.20
CA THR A 12 0.87 7.03 23.69
C THR A 12 2.25 6.59 24.02
N GLU A 13 2.40 5.34 24.41
CA GLU A 13 3.71 4.87 24.69
C GLU A 13 4.56 4.89 23.50
N ASN A 14 3.95 4.68 22.34
CA ASN A 14 4.68 4.66 21.12
C ASN A 14 4.62 6.00 20.47
N GLY A 15 5.06 7.00 21.15
CA GLY A 15 5.02 8.34 20.61
C GLY A 15 5.79 8.47 19.33
N ASP A 16 6.72 7.55 19.07
CA ASP A 16 7.48 7.57 17.84
C ASP A 16 6.78 6.89 16.69
N ASN A 17 5.70 6.17 16.98
CA ASN A 17 4.99 5.41 15.96
C ASN A 17 3.70 6.10 15.60
N GLU A 18 3.43 6.20 14.33
CA GLU A 18 2.15 6.69 13.86
C GLU A 18 1.52 5.61 13.01
N ARG A 19 0.19 5.64 12.91
CA ARG A 19 -0.52 4.59 12.19
C ARG A 19 -1.69 5.16 11.44
N LEU A 20 -1.85 4.72 10.20
CA LEU A 20 -2.97 5.09 9.36
C LEU A 20 -3.66 3.83 8.89
N GLU A 21 -4.99 3.90 8.77
CA GLU A 21 -5.77 2.77 8.29
C GLU A 21 -6.66 3.24 7.16
N PHE A 22 -6.79 2.39 6.14
CA PHE A 22 -7.59 2.69 4.97
C PHE A 22 -8.39 1.47 4.59
N SER A 23 -9.60 1.68 4.07
CA SER A 23 -10.36 0.59 3.47
C SER A 23 -11.32 1.18 2.46
N ASP A 24 -11.49 0.49 1.35
CA ASP A 24 -12.39 0.95 0.31
C ASP A 24 -12.52 -0.17 -0.71
N ALA A 25 -13.24 0.10 -1.79
CA ALA A 25 -13.39 -0.83 -2.88
C ALA A 25 -13.42 -0.06 -4.19
N VAL A 26 -12.85 -0.69 -5.24
CA VAL A 26 -12.88 -0.12 -6.56
C VAL A 26 -13.45 -1.16 -7.51
N TYR A 27 -14.12 -0.69 -8.56
CA TYR A 27 -14.70 -1.56 -9.56
C TYR A 27 -13.89 -1.43 -10.83
N ILE A 28 -13.49 -2.57 -11.40
CA ILE A 28 -12.62 -2.60 -12.56
C ILE A 28 -13.19 -3.55 -13.57
N ASP A 29 -13.20 -3.14 -14.84
CA ASP A 29 -13.75 -3.95 -15.91
C ASP A 29 -12.69 -4.92 -16.42
N ALA A 30 -12.37 -5.90 -15.61
CA ALA A 30 -11.40 -6.93 -15.95
C ALA A 30 -11.78 -8.20 -15.22
N HIS A 31 -11.52 -9.32 -15.88
CA HIS A 31 -11.69 -10.62 -15.23
C HIS A 31 -10.78 -10.71 -14.02
N PRO A 32 -11.19 -11.41 -12.96
CA PRO A 32 -10.31 -11.56 -11.79
C PRO A 32 -8.93 -12.07 -12.13
N ASP A 33 -8.81 -12.99 -13.07
CA ASP A 33 -7.49 -13.50 -13.44
C ASP A 33 -6.61 -12.41 -14.06
N ASP A 34 -7.19 -11.59 -14.91
CA ASP A 34 -6.44 -10.51 -15.55
C ASP A 34 -6.06 -9.45 -14.51
N LEU A 35 -6.97 -9.18 -13.60
CA LEU A 35 -6.70 -8.23 -12.54
C LEU A 35 -5.55 -8.73 -11.68
N TRP A 36 -5.58 -10.00 -11.31
CA TRP A 36 -4.51 -10.58 -10.51
C TRP A 36 -3.17 -10.51 -11.22
N ASP A 37 -3.16 -10.81 -12.53
CA ASP A 37 -1.92 -10.75 -13.29
C ASP A 37 -1.30 -9.37 -13.23
N ASN A 38 -2.12 -8.33 -13.30
CA ASN A 38 -1.61 -6.97 -13.22
C ASN A 38 -1.21 -6.58 -11.81
N LEU A 39 -1.91 -7.05 -10.80
CA LEU A 39 -1.58 -6.76 -9.42
C LEU A 39 -0.26 -7.39 -8.99
N SER A 40 0.15 -8.46 -9.65
CA SER A 40 1.37 -9.16 -9.25
C SER A 40 2.52 -8.92 -10.22
N ASP A 41 2.30 -8.18 -11.30
CA ASP A 41 3.33 -7.96 -12.31
C ASP A 41 4.23 -6.78 -11.92
N PRO A 42 5.55 -7.02 -11.78
CA PRO A 42 6.45 -5.94 -11.35
C PRO A 42 6.48 -4.75 -12.29
N GLU A 43 6.36 -4.96 -13.59
CA GLU A 43 6.36 -3.85 -14.52
C GLU A 43 5.13 -2.98 -14.34
N THR A 44 3.97 -3.62 -14.21
CA THR A 44 2.72 -2.89 -13.99
C THR A 44 2.77 -2.14 -12.67
N LEU A 45 3.30 -2.79 -11.63
CA LEU A 45 3.42 -2.15 -10.33
C LEU A 45 4.32 -0.92 -10.41
N THR A 46 5.45 -1.02 -11.11
CA THR A 46 6.35 0.11 -11.22
C THR A 46 5.68 1.27 -11.93
N ARG A 47 4.87 0.98 -12.93
CA ARG A 47 4.17 2.03 -13.67
C ARG A 47 3.06 2.66 -12.86
N CYS A 48 2.39 1.88 -12.03
CA CYS A 48 1.17 2.35 -11.37
C CYS A 48 1.40 2.93 -9.99
N VAL A 49 2.42 2.49 -9.27
CA VAL A 49 2.68 2.97 -7.91
C VAL A 49 3.33 4.35 -7.98
N PRO A 50 2.71 5.37 -7.38
CA PRO A 50 3.28 6.72 -7.45
C PRO A 50 4.68 6.77 -6.85
N GLY A 51 5.61 7.35 -7.58
CA GLY A 51 6.97 7.53 -7.11
C GLY A 51 7.83 6.29 -7.19
N ALA A 52 7.33 5.21 -7.74
CA ALA A 52 8.12 3.98 -7.82
C ALA A 52 9.28 4.17 -8.78
N ASP A 53 10.50 3.96 -8.28
CA ASP A 53 11.69 3.98 -9.10
C ASP A 53 11.94 2.61 -9.69
N SER A 54 11.72 1.57 -8.90
CA SER A 54 11.84 0.20 -9.39
C SER A 54 11.09 -0.73 -8.45
N ILE A 55 10.50 -1.75 -9.04
CA ILE A 55 9.91 -2.85 -8.30
C ILE A 55 10.33 -4.10 -9.05
N GLU A 56 11.00 -5.02 -8.36
CA GLU A 56 11.51 -6.22 -9.00
C GLU A 56 11.10 -7.45 -8.22
N ARG A 57 10.77 -8.49 -8.94
CA ARG A 57 10.36 -9.74 -8.32
C ARG A 57 11.62 -10.51 -7.88
N LEU A 58 11.68 -10.85 -6.61
CA LEU A 58 12.80 -11.63 -6.07
C LEU A 58 12.45 -13.12 -6.04
N SER A 59 11.19 -13.43 -5.81
CA SER A 59 10.72 -14.80 -5.79
C SER A 59 9.24 -14.78 -6.06
N GLU A 60 8.59 -15.92 -5.98
CA GLU A 60 7.17 -16.01 -6.27
C GLU A 60 6.36 -15.08 -5.38
N ARG A 61 6.82 -14.82 -4.17
CA ARG A 61 6.05 -14.04 -3.21
C ARG A 61 6.76 -12.77 -2.76
N ARG A 62 7.97 -12.50 -3.21
CA ARG A 62 8.75 -11.38 -2.68
C ARG A 62 9.18 -10.44 -3.78
N TYR A 63 9.16 -9.16 -3.46
CA TYR A 63 9.53 -8.09 -4.38
C TYR A 63 10.44 -7.11 -3.66
N SER A 64 11.42 -6.56 -4.37
CA SER A 64 12.15 -5.41 -3.85
C SER A 64 11.48 -4.16 -4.38
N VAL A 65 11.46 -3.10 -3.57
CA VAL A 65 10.81 -1.86 -3.94
C VAL A 65 11.73 -0.68 -3.66
N ALA A 66 11.67 0.32 -4.53
CA ALA A 66 12.36 1.60 -4.33
C ALA A 66 11.40 2.69 -4.77
N ILE A 67 11.06 3.59 -3.85
CA ILE A 67 10.04 4.60 -4.08
C ILE A 67 10.56 5.94 -3.55
N THR A 68 10.40 7.00 -4.34
CA THR A 68 10.77 8.35 -3.91
C THR A 68 9.53 9.22 -3.89
N ARG A 69 9.27 9.87 -2.76
CA ARG A 69 8.10 10.72 -2.60
C ARG A 69 8.45 12.00 -1.88
N GLY A 70 7.88 13.10 -2.35
CA GLY A 70 7.93 14.33 -1.61
C GLY A 70 6.75 14.38 -0.65
N VAL A 71 7.03 14.59 0.62
CA VAL A 71 6.00 14.62 1.64
C VAL A 71 6.21 15.86 2.47
N SER A 72 5.34 16.85 2.29
CA SER A 72 5.51 18.14 2.94
C SER A 72 6.86 18.73 2.50
N ARG A 73 7.76 18.99 3.42
CA ARG A 73 9.09 19.52 3.06
C ARG A 73 10.14 18.44 3.00
N LEU A 74 9.73 17.19 3.17
CA LEU A 74 10.65 16.08 3.15
C LEU A 74 10.65 15.42 1.80
N THR A 75 11.81 14.91 1.39
CA THR A 75 11.89 13.97 0.29
C THR A 75 12.28 12.65 0.90
N ILE A 76 11.43 11.65 0.68
CA ILE A 76 11.61 10.34 1.29
C ILE A 76 11.94 9.36 0.19
N SER A 77 13.08 8.70 0.31
CA SER A 77 13.51 7.68 -0.64
C SER A 77 13.52 6.35 0.07
N LEU A 78 12.50 5.55 -0.20
CA LEU A 78 12.28 4.31 0.50
C LEU A 78 12.85 3.14 -0.29
N SER A 79 13.54 2.25 0.41
CA SER A 79 14.01 1.00 -0.15
C SER A 79 13.61 -0.12 0.78
N GLY A 80 13.08 -1.18 0.23
CA GLY A 80 12.65 -2.29 1.07
C GLY A 80 12.09 -3.44 0.28
N GLU A 81 11.26 -4.22 0.94
CA GLU A 81 10.71 -5.43 0.34
C GLU A 81 9.24 -5.56 0.68
N ALA A 82 8.52 -6.16 -0.25
CA ALA A 82 7.14 -6.52 -0.04
C ALA A 82 7.02 -8.03 -0.23
N GLU A 83 6.15 -8.64 0.55
CA GLU A 83 5.96 -10.08 0.50
C GLU A 83 4.47 -10.40 0.53
N PHE A 84 4.04 -11.31 -0.34
CA PHE A 84 2.69 -11.86 -0.27
C PHE A 84 2.73 -12.92 0.81
N VAL A 85 2.31 -12.55 2.02
CA VAL A 85 2.36 -13.48 3.15
C VAL A 85 1.22 -14.49 3.09
N GLU A 86 0.16 -14.17 2.35
CA GLU A 86 -0.94 -15.09 2.15
C GLU A 86 -1.49 -14.82 0.76
N MET A 87 -1.68 -15.85 -0.05
CA MET A 87 -2.24 -15.62 -1.38
C MET A 87 -3.05 -16.80 -1.83
N ASP A 88 -4.15 -16.48 -2.48
CA ASP A 88 -5.07 -17.47 -3.04
C ASP A 88 -5.60 -16.88 -4.35
N PRO A 89 -4.74 -16.88 -5.40
CA PRO A 89 -5.12 -16.18 -6.63
C PRO A 89 -6.29 -16.87 -7.32
N PRO A 90 -7.12 -16.12 -7.96
CA PRO A 90 -7.11 -14.65 -8.05
C PRO A 90 -7.94 -13.95 -7.00
N ASP A 91 -8.38 -14.67 -5.96
CA ASP A 91 -9.40 -14.18 -5.04
C ASP A 91 -8.86 -13.29 -3.93
N HIS A 92 -7.65 -13.55 -3.47
CA HIS A 92 -7.25 -12.98 -2.19
C HIS A 92 -5.73 -12.91 -2.06
N VAL A 93 -5.24 -11.81 -1.51
CA VAL A 93 -3.82 -11.68 -1.20
C VAL A 93 -3.63 -10.77 0.00
N VAL A 94 -2.68 -11.14 0.87
CA VAL A 94 -2.27 -10.29 1.98
C VAL A 94 -0.79 -9.96 1.75
N THR A 95 -0.48 -8.67 1.76
CA THR A 95 0.87 -8.18 1.49
C THR A 95 1.44 -7.52 2.74
N SER A 96 2.67 -7.86 3.07
CA SER A 96 3.41 -7.20 4.13
C SER A 96 4.62 -6.54 3.49
N ALA A 97 4.85 -5.27 3.81
CA ALA A 97 5.97 -4.54 3.21
C ALA A 97 6.67 -3.70 4.26
N THR A 98 7.97 -3.60 4.13
CA THR A 98 8.78 -2.76 5.02
C THR A 98 9.77 -1.99 4.15
N ALA A 99 9.87 -0.69 4.38
CA ALA A 99 10.79 0.14 3.61
C ALA A 99 11.39 1.20 4.52
N PHE A 100 12.61 1.60 4.20
CA PHE A 100 13.39 2.46 5.06
C PHE A 100 14.07 3.55 4.24
N ASP A 101 14.14 4.76 4.81
CA ASP A 101 14.87 5.88 4.24
C ASP A 101 15.97 6.29 5.20
N SER A 102 17.22 6.05 4.81
CA SER A 102 18.34 6.31 5.68
C SER A 102 18.59 7.80 5.90
N THR A 103 18.12 8.65 4.98
CA THR A 103 18.34 10.08 5.10
C THR A 103 17.52 10.69 6.21
N THR A 104 16.24 10.34 6.28
CA THR A 104 15.35 10.87 7.31
C THR A 104 15.20 9.91 8.48
N GLY A 105 15.71 8.69 8.34
CA GLY A 105 15.50 7.68 9.37
C GLY A 105 14.08 7.18 9.41
N SER A 106 13.32 7.39 8.33
CA SER A 106 11.92 6.98 8.29
C SER A 106 11.80 5.51 7.96
N GLU A 107 10.91 4.83 8.65
CA GLU A 107 10.62 3.43 8.36
C GLU A 107 9.12 3.28 8.23
N PHE A 108 8.69 2.61 7.17
CA PHE A 108 7.27 2.37 6.92
C PHE A 108 7.02 0.88 6.88
N GLU A 109 5.95 0.47 7.54
CA GLU A 109 5.48 -0.90 7.48
C GLU A 109 4.04 -0.88 7.00
N VAL A 110 3.73 -1.75 6.05
CA VAL A 110 2.39 -1.80 5.46
C VAL A 110 1.89 -3.23 5.56
N LEU A 111 0.65 -3.37 5.99
CA LEU A 111 -0.04 -4.65 5.91
C LEU A 111 -1.33 -4.38 5.16
N ALA A 112 -1.47 -5.00 4.01
CA ALA A 112 -2.61 -4.77 3.14
C ALA A 112 -3.25 -6.08 2.75
N ALA A 113 -4.57 -6.10 2.72
CA ALA A 113 -5.33 -7.26 2.26
C ALA A 113 -6.22 -6.82 1.12
N MET A 114 -6.28 -7.65 0.09
CA MET A 114 -7.13 -7.39 -1.07
C MET A 114 -7.95 -8.61 -1.38
N GLU A 115 -9.22 -8.37 -1.73
CA GLU A 115 -10.12 -9.43 -2.19
C GLU A 115 -10.70 -9.02 -3.51
N ILE A 116 -10.70 -9.95 -4.47
CA ILE A 116 -11.28 -9.71 -5.77
C ILE A 116 -12.59 -10.48 -5.82
N GLN A 117 -13.68 -9.75 -6.03
CA GLN A 117 -15.03 -10.30 -5.98
C GLN A 117 -15.75 -10.01 -7.27
N ASP A 118 -16.93 -10.63 -7.44
CA ASP A 118 -17.78 -10.36 -8.56
C ASP A 118 -18.24 -8.90 -8.50
N GLY A 119 -18.14 -8.19 -9.60
CA GLY A 119 -18.38 -6.77 -9.64
C GLY A 119 -19.75 -6.35 -10.13
N ASP A 120 -20.71 -7.26 -10.23
CA ASP A 120 -22.04 -6.93 -10.75
C ASP A 120 -21.96 -6.43 -12.19
N ARG A 121 -22.11 -5.12 -12.39
CA ARG A 121 -22.02 -4.54 -13.71
C ARG A 121 -20.62 -4.48 -14.24
N HIS A 122 -19.64 -4.62 -13.35
CA HIS A 122 -18.25 -4.64 -13.74
C HIS A 122 -17.75 -6.06 -13.56
N ALA A 123 -16.66 -6.40 -14.21
CA ALA A 123 -16.16 -7.75 -14.11
C ALA A 123 -15.64 -8.07 -12.72
N SER A 124 -15.07 -7.08 -12.04
CA SER A 124 -14.47 -7.32 -10.72
C SER A 124 -14.70 -6.17 -9.77
N LYS A 125 -14.83 -6.52 -8.50
CA LYS A 125 -14.79 -5.55 -7.41
C LYS A 125 -13.59 -5.90 -6.56
N LEU A 126 -12.68 -4.95 -6.41
CA LEU A 126 -11.49 -5.15 -5.59
C LEU A 126 -11.70 -4.40 -4.27
N ALA A 127 -11.82 -5.15 -3.19
CA ALA A 127 -11.97 -4.58 -1.86
C ALA A 127 -10.64 -4.68 -1.14
N TYR A 128 -10.25 -3.61 -0.44
CA TYR A 128 -8.95 -3.63 0.23
C TYR A 128 -9.01 -2.99 1.60
N THR A 129 -8.10 -3.41 2.46
CA THR A 129 -7.78 -2.72 3.69
C THR A 129 -6.27 -2.56 3.73
N ALA A 130 -5.82 -1.49 4.35
CA ALA A 130 -4.39 -1.25 4.47
C ALA A 130 -4.11 -0.56 5.79
N GLU A 131 -3.05 -1.01 6.44
CA GLU A 131 -2.59 -0.42 7.67
C GLU A 131 -1.14 0.00 7.45
N VAL A 132 -0.85 1.28 7.69
CA VAL A 132 0.48 1.85 7.48
C VAL A 132 1.00 2.36 8.81
N THR A 133 2.16 1.86 9.23
CA THR A 133 2.83 2.30 10.44
C THR A 133 4.13 2.95 10.04
N TYR A 134 4.46 4.07 10.66
CA TYR A 134 5.69 4.76 10.29
C TYR A 134 6.38 5.37 11.51
N THR A 135 7.70 5.43 11.44
CA THR A 135 8.54 5.94 12.52
C THR A 135 9.63 6.81 11.93
N GLY A 136 10.47 7.37 12.77
CA GLY A 136 11.62 8.15 12.33
C GLY A 136 11.22 9.54 11.89
N GLY A 137 11.92 10.08 10.89
CA GLY A 137 11.66 11.43 10.43
C GLY A 137 10.23 11.66 9.99
N ALA A 138 9.62 10.65 9.36
CA ALA A 138 8.23 10.78 8.90
C ALA A 138 7.27 10.89 10.08
N ALA A 139 7.64 10.38 11.24
CA ALA A 139 6.75 10.43 12.40
C ALA A 139 6.62 11.86 12.94
N SER A 140 7.46 12.77 12.49
CA SER A 140 7.29 14.18 12.84
C SER A 140 6.07 14.78 12.15
N LEU A 141 5.54 14.10 11.14
CA LEU A 141 4.35 14.55 10.45
C LEU A 141 3.15 13.93 11.14
N SER A 142 2.15 14.76 11.44
CA SER A 142 0.96 14.22 12.08
C SER A 142 0.17 13.39 11.08
N PRO A 143 -0.66 12.47 11.57
CA PRO A 143 -1.53 11.72 10.66
C PRO A 143 -2.42 12.61 9.82
N SER A 144 -2.81 13.79 10.34
CA SER A 144 -3.65 14.68 9.56
C SER A 144 -2.92 15.26 8.35
N VAL A 145 -1.59 15.31 8.40
CA VAL A 145 -0.80 15.76 7.26
C VAL A 145 -0.56 14.62 6.28
N LEU A 146 -0.23 13.45 6.82
CA LEU A 146 0.18 12.34 5.97
C LEU A 146 -1.00 11.59 5.35
N ARG A 147 -2.12 11.50 6.05
CA ARG A 147 -3.26 10.72 5.56
C ARG A 147 -3.74 11.17 4.17
N PRO A 148 -3.94 12.46 3.92
CA PRO A 148 -4.42 12.85 2.58
C PRO A 148 -3.43 12.51 1.48
N ILE A 149 -2.14 12.51 1.79
CA ILE A 149 -1.13 12.18 0.80
C ILE A 149 -1.20 10.70 0.45
N VAL A 150 -1.30 9.85 1.47
CA VAL A 150 -1.40 8.42 1.25
C VAL A 150 -2.70 8.07 0.54
N GLU A 151 -3.80 8.71 0.94
CA GLU A 151 -5.08 8.46 0.27
C GLU A 151 -5.00 8.80 -1.21
N ARG A 152 -4.38 9.91 -1.52
CA ARG A 152 -4.23 10.31 -2.92
C ARG A 152 -3.37 9.31 -3.67
N ASP A 153 -2.32 8.82 -3.03
CA ASP A 153 -1.45 7.83 -3.68
C ASP A 153 -2.19 6.53 -3.94
N ILE A 154 -3.04 6.12 -3.01
CA ILE A 154 -3.85 4.91 -3.21
C ILE A 154 -4.81 5.12 -4.38
N ASP A 155 -5.48 6.27 -4.41
CA ASP A 155 -6.40 6.56 -5.50
C ASP A 155 -5.68 6.63 -6.83
N THR A 156 -4.50 7.22 -6.85
CA THR A 156 -3.71 7.32 -8.07
C THR A 156 -3.26 5.94 -8.54
N TYR A 157 -2.87 5.10 -7.59
CA TYR A 157 -2.47 3.74 -7.94
C TYR A 157 -3.63 2.99 -8.63
N PHE A 158 -4.81 3.02 -8.04
CA PHE A 158 -5.94 2.30 -8.63
C PHE A 158 -6.41 2.94 -9.93
N GLY A 159 -6.30 4.26 -10.05
CA GLY A 159 -6.60 4.91 -11.32
C GLY A 159 -5.63 4.49 -12.41
N ASN A 160 -4.35 4.43 -12.08
CA ASN A 160 -3.34 3.98 -13.04
C ASN A 160 -3.53 2.53 -13.41
N LEU A 161 -3.87 1.70 -12.43
CA LEU A 161 -4.11 0.29 -12.66
C LEU A 161 -5.30 0.08 -13.60
N THR A 162 -6.38 0.81 -13.35
CA THR A 162 -7.56 0.72 -14.17
C THR A 162 -7.23 1.13 -15.61
N GLU A 163 -6.47 2.18 -15.76
CA GLU A 163 -6.09 2.67 -17.07
C GLU A 163 -5.19 1.67 -17.77
N ALA A 164 -4.27 1.07 -17.05
CA ALA A 164 -3.38 0.08 -17.65
C ALA A 164 -4.14 -1.14 -18.15
N ILE A 165 -5.18 -1.53 -17.44
CA ILE A 165 -5.97 -2.70 -17.81
C ILE A 165 -6.97 -2.37 -18.89
N GLU A 166 -7.74 -1.30 -18.68
CA GLU A 166 -8.85 -0.99 -19.59
C GLU A 166 -8.40 -0.25 -20.82
N GLY A 167 -7.37 0.57 -20.69
CA GLY A 167 -6.92 1.36 -21.79
C GLY A 167 -5.95 0.66 -22.70
N ASP A 168 -5.63 -0.56 -22.38
CA ASP A 168 -4.59 -1.27 -23.06
C ASP A 168 -5.09 -2.10 -24.20
N ASP A 169 -6.08 -1.75 -24.83
CA ASP A 169 -6.62 -2.56 -25.89
C ASP A 169 -6.05 -2.32 -27.22
#